data_62d11898aa8bae6312e6d70a736d0f6b
#
_entry.id   62d11898aa8bae6312e6d70a736d0f6b
#
_cell.length_a   1.000
_cell.length_b   1.000
_cell.length_c   1.000
_cell.angle_alpha   90.00
_cell.angle_beta   90.00
_cell.angle_gamma   90.00
#
_symmetry.space_group_name_H-M   'P 1'
#
loop_
_entity.id
_entity.type
_entity.pdbx_description
1 polymer ?
#
loop_
_entity_poly.entity_id
_entity_poly.type
_entity_poly.pdbx_seq_one_letter_code
_entity_poly.pdbx_strand_id
1 'polypeptide(L)'
;MTSGPAGGQYPPQSQWQHPQHPQQPQWPQPPQPPQPPQWQNQPQPHQPQWQPQPPSPPPPRRRRTWLWVTLGVFAVVLTVGGGAVVGLVMNAEKRYDPFDKEELASDPNSVLVTKQDLQKLLQGHSEALNAGDLKAYTGIFDRKNAALVQRQTRIFNNLRKLPITQMSYQTLQQQGRTQDSFGRGLTFTLDVAFVHQFEGIDLRPVSEWYRWTITKSGADAPLTVTKVGGAPAPLGESKTVYYPGPWDIWPDVSIVRTDHTVVLAHPAMAAQAARVAPIAEKAAVNDLRFLSANGARSAALPKGFVVALVKGKAQLGNLFRKEKATEAGVSIGMPTWSRAADEVKVGASRVVMDLGSSFFETAEGSGEIFRHEFAHSAVAGLDSGKFSLIGLDNWVVEGFAEYVANRGGAVTGNIRYDEGRAYLAGRLPERFDGRIPDNASWDIPGMTSVNYLMGHLATRLIAEEYGERKLVEFVSAHYRGDTSDEALRKVLGTGEAQFQRQWAAYVRARLG
;
A
#
# COMPACT_ATOMS: atom_id res chain seq x y z
N MET A 1 -29.77 69.64 -17.21
CA MET A 1 -30.57 69.68 -16.00
C MET A 1 -30.17 68.43 -15.21
N THR A 2 -29.17 68.57 -14.33
CA THR A 2 -29.26 68.72 -12.86
C THR A 2 -29.90 67.50 -12.25
N SER A 3 -29.24 66.66 -11.46
CA SER A 3 -28.74 66.94 -10.14
C SER A 3 -28.05 65.70 -9.59
N GLY A 4 -26.90 65.85 -8.92
CA GLY A 4 -26.22 64.80 -8.20
C GLY A 4 -26.80 64.56 -6.82
N PRO A 5 -26.46 63.47 -6.16
CA PRO A 5 -26.76 63.31 -4.75
C PRO A 5 -25.51 63.38 -3.83
N ALA A 6 -25.83 63.84 -2.65
CA ALA A 6 -25.03 64.27 -1.53
C ALA A 6 -24.14 63.16 -0.91
N GLY A 7 -23.04 63.65 -0.30
CA GLY A 7 -22.12 62.86 0.50
C GLY A 7 -22.72 62.32 1.82
N GLY A 8 -22.39 61.06 2.13
CA GLY A 8 -22.62 60.45 3.41
C GLY A 8 -21.34 60.43 4.25
N GLN A 9 -21.38 61.07 5.41
CA GLN A 9 -20.32 61.18 6.40
C GLN A 9 -20.08 59.80 7.09
N TYR A 10 -18.82 59.41 7.24
CA TYR A 10 -18.40 58.27 8.07
C TYR A 10 -18.39 58.69 9.56
N PRO A 11 -18.89 57.85 10.48
CA PRO A 11 -18.73 58.08 11.92
C PRO A 11 -17.31 57.68 12.40
N PRO A 12 -16.84 58.28 13.56
CA PRO A 12 -15.47 58.13 14.03
C PRO A 12 -15.19 56.75 14.64
N GLN A 13 -13.93 56.34 14.47
CA GLN A 13 -13.37 55.10 15.02
C GLN A 13 -13.43 55.12 16.57
N SER A 14 -14.13 54.19 17.19
CA SER A 14 -14.05 53.87 18.60
C SER A 14 -12.81 53.00 18.87
N GLN A 15 -11.98 53.49 19.80
CA GLN A 15 -10.81 52.78 20.35
C GLN A 15 -11.25 51.51 21.05
N TRP A 16 -10.82 50.37 20.55
CA TRP A 16 -10.94 49.08 21.25
C TRP A 16 -9.75 48.92 22.21
N GLN A 17 -10.06 48.91 23.51
CA GLN A 17 -9.11 48.52 24.57
C GLN A 17 -8.89 47.04 24.50
N HIS A 18 -7.61 46.63 24.47
CA HIS A 18 -7.19 45.20 24.51
C HIS A 18 -7.54 44.62 25.90
N PRO A 19 -8.19 43.44 25.95
CA PRO A 19 -8.29 42.68 27.20
C PRO A 19 -6.92 42.12 27.60
N GLN A 20 -6.57 42.28 28.87
CA GLN A 20 -5.38 41.71 29.49
C GLN A 20 -5.46 40.19 29.45
N HIS A 21 -4.38 39.54 28.99
CA HIS A 21 -4.22 38.09 29.02
C HIS A 21 -4.26 37.56 30.47
N PRO A 22 -4.99 36.46 30.74
CA PRO A 22 -4.85 35.74 32.01
C PRO A 22 -3.46 35.09 32.07
N GLN A 23 -2.81 35.22 33.20
CA GLN A 23 -1.53 34.56 33.50
C GLN A 23 -1.72 33.03 33.45
N GLN A 24 -0.88 32.36 32.70
CA GLN A 24 -0.81 30.88 32.66
C GLN A 24 -0.32 30.34 34.02
N PRO A 25 -0.89 29.22 34.52
CA PRO A 25 -0.36 28.56 35.72
C PRO A 25 1.04 28.02 35.45
N GLN A 26 1.99 28.37 36.31
CA GLN A 26 3.34 27.77 36.28
C GLN A 26 3.27 26.33 36.81
N TRP A 27 3.62 25.38 35.96
CA TRP A 27 3.84 23.97 36.35
C TRP A 27 5.20 23.85 37.08
N PRO A 28 5.30 23.05 38.15
CA PRO A 28 6.58 22.79 38.81
C PRO A 28 7.52 22.06 37.86
N GLN A 29 8.76 22.49 37.80
CA GLN A 29 9.79 21.83 36.99
C GLN A 29 10.11 20.45 37.58
N PRO A 30 10.35 19.43 36.73
CA PRO A 30 10.81 18.12 37.20
C PRO A 30 12.22 18.20 37.79
N PRO A 31 12.53 17.36 38.80
CA PRO A 31 13.86 17.33 39.41
C PRO A 31 14.96 16.94 38.40
N GLN A 32 16.07 17.65 38.48
CA GLN A 32 17.25 17.36 37.64
C GLN A 32 17.83 15.98 37.96
N PRO A 33 18.29 15.24 36.95
CA PRO A 33 18.97 13.96 37.16
C PRO A 33 20.35 14.18 37.89
N PRO A 34 20.79 13.23 38.73
CA PRO A 34 22.06 13.32 39.41
C PRO A 34 23.23 13.32 38.46
N GLN A 35 24.22 14.20 38.73
CA GLN A 35 25.44 14.28 37.95
C GLN A 35 26.30 13.02 38.14
N PRO A 36 26.96 12.52 37.08
CA PRO A 36 27.87 11.38 37.21
C PRO A 36 29.12 11.73 38.02
N PRO A 37 29.68 10.77 38.78
CA PRO A 37 30.88 11.02 39.63
C PRO A 37 32.10 11.35 38.79
N GLN A 38 32.84 12.39 39.24
CA GLN A 38 34.13 12.76 38.70
C GLN A 38 35.19 11.74 39.14
N TRP A 39 35.82 11.07 38.18
CA TRP A 39 36.97 10.20 38.41
C TRP A 39 38.26 11.05 38.49
N GLN A 40 38.89 11.03 39.66
CA GLN A 40 40.19 11.64 39.91
C GLN A 40 41.31 10.83 39.23
N ASN A 41 42.30 11.57 38.76
CA ASN A 41 43.51 11.18 38.06
C ASN A 41 44.18 9.89 38.60
N GLN A 42 44.44 8.93 37.71
CA GLN A 42 45.48 7.90 37.89
C GLN A 42 46.63 8.16 36.94
N PRO A 43 47.90 7.86 37.35
CA PRO A 43 49.09 8.17 36.56
C PRO A 43 49.22 7.26 35.34
N GLN A 44 49.65 7.84 34.22
CA GLN A 44 49.87 7.17 32.95
C GLN A 44 51.10 6.25 33.00
N PRO A 45 51.04 5.01 32.50
CA PRO A 45 52.22 4.20 32.19
C PRO A 45 52.89 4.64 30.88
N HIS A 46 54.20 4.60 30.83
CA HIS A 46 55.07 4.96 29.71
C HIS A 46 54.69 4.26 28.41
N GLN A 47 54.55 5.03 27.32
CA GLN A 47 54.34 4.53 25.97
C GLN A 47 55.66 4.00 25.36
N PRO A 48 55.69 2.81 24.74
CA PRO A 48 56.77 2.40 23.85
C PRO A 48 56.68 3.17 22.52
N GLN A 49 57.79 3.67 22.02
CA GLN A 49 57.92 4.29 20.69
C GLN A 49 57.62 3.25 19.60
N TRP A 50 56.60 3.48 18.82
CA TRP A 50 56.28 2.70 17.64
C TRP A 50 56.96 3.25 16.40
N GLN A 51 57.74 2.40 15.72
CA GLN A 51 58.21 2.65 14.36
C GLN A 51 57.02 2.49 13.37
N PRO A 52 56.90 3.29 12.31
CA PRO A 52 55.84 3.16 11.35
C PRO A 52 56.00 1.88 10.51
N GLN A 53 55.05 0.97 10.64
CA GLN A 53 54.90 -0.14 9.71
C GLN A 53 54.19 0.34 8.43
N PRO A 54 54.50 -0.26 7.25
CA PRO A 54 53.82 0.08 6.02
C PRO A 54 52.29 -0.28 6.10
N PRO A 55 51.43 0.48 5.47
CA PRO A 55 49.98 0.26 5.58
C PRO A 55 49.59 -1.12 5.06
N SER A 56 48.94 -1.89 5.90
CA SER A 56 48.32 -3.15 5.54
C SER A 56 47.20 -2.89 4.53
N PRO A 57 46.99 -3.77 3.53
CA PRO A 57 45.87 -3.63 2.61
C PRO A 57 44.53 -3.64 3.39
N PRO A 58 43.54 -2.81 3.00
CA PRO A 58 42.26 -2.74 3.70
C PRO A 58 41.58 -4.12 3.67
N PRO A 59 41.00 -4.55 4.80
CA PRO A 59 40.27 -5.80 4.83
C PRO A 59 39.14 -5.75 3.82
N PRO A 60 38.79 -6.86 3.15
CA PRO A 60 37.70 -6.90 2.22
C PRO A 60 36.43 -6.44 2.96
N ARG A 61 35.80 -5.38 2.47
CA ARG A 61 34.52 -4.92 2.98
C ARG A 61 33.53 -6.07 2.85
N ARG A 62 33.28 -6.78 3.95
CA ARG A 62 32.13 -7.69 4.06
C ARG A 62 30.90 -6.83 3.83
N ARG A 63 30.34 -6.98 2.65
CA ARG A 63 29.08 -6.36 2.27
C ARG A 63 28.00 -6.85 3.25
N ARG A 64 27.59 -5.99 4.17
CA ARG A 64 26.33 -6.12 4.93
C ARG A 64 25.12 -5.85 4.01
N THR A 65 25.23 -6.22 2.76
CA THR A 65 24.22 -5.99 1.73
C THR A 65 22.98 -6.84 1.91
N TRP A 66 23.03 -7.95 2.63
CA TRP A 66 21.88 -8.81 2.73
C TRP A 66 20.79 -8.32 3.72
N LEU A 67 21.14 -7.52 4.74
CA LEU A 67 20.19 -6.99 5.71
C LEU A 67 19.39 -5.78 5.17
N TRP A 68 19.95 -5.05 4.21
CA TRP A 68 19.28 -3.91 3.58
C TRP A 68 18.49 -4.29 2.31
N VAL A 69 18.89 -5.34 1.64
CA VAL A 69 18.12 -5.96 0.54
C VAL A 69 16.77 -6.47 1.05
N THR A 70 16.71 -6.98 2.28
CA THR A 70 15.44 -7.40 2.89
C THR A 70 14.49 -6.25 3.21
N LEU A 71 14.97 -5.05 3.55
CA LEU A 71 14.10 -3.90 3.88
C LEU A 71 13.60 -3.13 2.65
N GLY A 72 14.43 -2.98 1.60
CA GLY A 72 14.02 -2.34 0.35
C GLY A 72 13.06 -3.20 -0.47
N VAL A 73 13.29 -4.51 -0.51
CA VAL A 73 12.35 -5.50 -1.09
C VAL A 73 11.00 -5.45 -0.39
N PHE A 74 10.94 -5.12 0.91
CA PHE A 74 9.68 -5.01 1.65
C PHE A 74 8.81 -3.83 1.24
N ALA A 75 9.36 -2.68 0.88
CA ALA A 75 8.56 -1.52 0.45
C ALA A 75 7.93 -1.73 -0.94
N VAL A 76 8.68 -2.33 -1.88
CA VAL A 76 8.20 -2.62 -3.25
C VAL A 76 7.32 -3.87 -3.29
N VAL A 77 7.62 -4.91 -2.50
CA VAL A 77 6.81 -6.14 -2.39
C VAL A 77 5.42 -5.84 -1.79
N LEU A 78 5.29 -4.84 -0.91
CA LEU A 78 3.98 -4.44 -0.37
C LEU A 78 3.12 -3.66 -1.38
N THR A 79 3.72 -2.98 -2.35
CA THR A 79 2.96 -2.21 -3.35
C THR A 79 2.65 -3.01 -4.62
N VAL A 80 3.49 -3.97 -5.00
CA VAL A 80 3.37 -4.70 -6.29
C VAL A 80 3.45 -6.22 -6.13
N GLY A 81 4.08 -6.74 -5.08
CA GLY A 81 4.42 -8.16 -4.91
C GLY A 81 3.68 -8.93 -3.81
N GLY A 82 2.60 -8.37 -3.24
CA GLY A 82 1.84 -9.03 -2.16
C GLY A 82 1.38 -10.46 -2.48
N GLY A 83 1.15 -10.78 -3.75
CA GLY A 83 0.76 -12.12 -4.19
C GLY A 83 1.84 -13.20 -4.00
N ALA A 84 3.11 -12.83 -4.16
CA ALA A 84 4.22 -13.78 -4.13
C ALA A 84 4.61 -14.23 -2.72
N VAL A 85 4.55 -13.31 -1.74
CA VAL A 85 4.84 -13.62 -0.32
C VAL A 85 3.74 -14.51 0.26
N VAL A 86 2.47 -14.26 -0.14
CA VAL A 86 1.32 -15.13 0.21
C VAL A 86 1.53 -16.54 -0.31
N GLY A 87 2.01 -16.69 -1.54
CA GLY A 87 2.29 -18.00 -2.14
C GLY A 87 3.27 -18.85 -1.33
N LEU A 88 4.32 -18.25 -0.78
CA LEU A 88 5.36 -18.96 -0.04
C LEU A 88 4.88 -19.48 1.32
N VAL A 89 4.12 -18.67 2.05
CA VAL A 89 3.60 -19.05 3.39
C VAL A 89 2.49 -20.07 3.27
N MET A 90 1.57 -19.90 2.32
CA MET A 90 0.51 -20.86 2.07
C MET A 90 1.04 -22.21 1.55
N ASN A 91 2.19 -22.24 0.88
CA ASN A 91 2.82 -23.48 0.39
C ASN A 91 3.59 -24.25 1.47
N ALA A 92 4.14 -23.56 2.48
CA ALA A 92 4.82 -24.20 3.60
C ALA A 92 3.86 -25.05 4.47
N GLU A 93 2.59 -24.66 4.53
CA GLU A 93 1.56 -25.34 5.32
C GLU A 93 0.83 -26.47 4.57
N LYS A 94 1.04 -26.65 3.26
CA LYS A 94 0.43 -27.73 2.48
C LYS A 94 0.81 -29.15 2.94
N ARG A 95 1.80 -29.28 3.82
CA ARG A 95 2.36 -30.61 4.20
C ARG A 95 1.59 -31.33 5.30
N TYR A 96 0.64 -30.67 5.96
CA TYR A 96 -0.11 -31.31 7.06
C TYR A 96 -1.52 -30.75 7.13
N ASP A 97 -2.51 -31.54 6.66
CA ASP A 97 -3.93 -31.29 6.94
C ASP A 97 -4.37 -32.30 8.03
N PRO A 98 -4.41 -31.91 9.29
CA PRO A 98 -4.83 -32.79 10.38
C PRO A 98 -6.33 -33.14 10.34
N PHE A 99 -7.11 -32.54 9.41
CA PHE A 99 -8.52 -32.85 9.23
C PHE A 99 -8.81 -34.02 8.27
N ASP A 100 -7.82 -34.51 7.53
CA ASP A 100 -8.02 -35.61 6.59
C ASP A 100 -8.20 -36.98 7.25
N LYS A 101 -8.04 -37.06 8.58
CA LYS A 101 -8.36 -38.25 9.36
C LYS A 101 -9.49 -37.92 10.32
N GLU A 102 -10.68 -38.45 10.03
CA GLU A 102 -11.84 -38.50 10.93
C GLU A 102 -11.60 -39.50 12.08
N GLU A 103 -10.69 -39.21 12.98
CA GLU A 103 -10.75 -39.81 14.30
C GLU A 103 -11.68 -38.95 15.16
N LEU A 104 -12.93 -39.34 15.22
CA LEU A 104 -13.93 -38.80 16.14
C LEU A 104 -13.37 -38.79 17.56
N ALA A 105 -13.52 -37.69 18.27
CA ALA A 105 -13.27 -37.62 19.70
C ALA A 105 -14.18 -38.67 20.39
N SER A 106 -13.59 -39.64 21.01
CA SER A 106 -14.30 -40.71 21.71
C SER A 106 -14.90 -40.27 23.05
N ASP A 107 -14.58 -39.04 23.51
CA ASP A 107 -15.08 -38.49 24.77
C ASP A 107 -16.27 -37.56 24.49
N PRO A 108 -17.48 -37.91 25.03
CA PRO A 108 -18.69 -37.10 24.86
C PRO A 108 -18.57 -35.68 25.47
N ASN A 109 -17.62 -35.48 26.40
CA ASN A 109 -17.36 -34.15 26.98
C ASN A 109 -16.34 -33.32 26.16
N SER A 110 -15.75 -33.90 25.13
CA SER A 110 -14.75 -33.21 24.32
C SER A 110 -15.37 -32.08 23.51
N VAL A 111 -14.81 -30.88 23.64
CA VAL A 111 -15.19 -29.73 22.81
C VAL A 111 -14.36 -29.76 21.54
N LEU A 112 -15.01 -30.12 20.45
CA LEU A 112 -14.37 -30.22 19.12
C LEU A 112 -14.88 -29.13 18.19
N VAL A 113 -13.97 -28.54 17.43
CA VAL A 113 -14.27 -27.66 16.29
C VAL A 113 -13.71 -28.29 15.02
N THR A 114 -14.59 -28.60 14.10
CA THR A 114 -14.23 -29.23 12.81
C THR A 114 -14.14 -28.17 11.71
N LYS A 115 -13.52 -28.56 10.59
CA LYS A 115 -13.52 -27.77 9.34
C LYS A 115 -14.95 -27.45 8.88
N GLN A 116 -15.86 -28.39 9.03
CA GLN A 116 -17.26 -28.21 8.66
C GLN A 116 -17.96 -27.16 9.54
N ASP A 117 -17.66 -27.11 10.85
CA ASP A 117 -18.21 -26.07 11.74
C ASP A 117 -17.73 -24.67 11.31
N LEU A 118 -16.45 -24.53 10.95
CA LEU A 118 -15.89 -23.28 10.46
C LEU A 118 -16.51 -22.88 9.12
N GLN A 119 -16.66 -23.84 8.19
CA GLN A 119 -17.31 -23.58 6.90
C GLN A 119 -18.76 -23.11 7.09
N LYS A 120 -19.54 -23.76 7.97
CA LYS A 120 -20.92 -23.33 8.27
C LYS A 120 -20.95 -21.92 8.87
N LEU A 121 -20.04 -21.60 9.80
CA LEU A 121 -19.95 -20.27 10.40
C LEU A 121 -19.70 -19.20 9.33
N LEU A 122 -18.68 -19.39 8.49
CA LEU A 122 -18.28 -18.42 7.46
C LEU A 122 -19.32 -18.32 6.36
N GLN A 123 -19.90 -19.44 5.93
CA GLN A 123 -20.97 -19.45 4.91
C GLN A 123 -22.21 -18.72 5.42
N GLY A 124 -22.71 -19.04 6.61
CA GLY A 124 -23.89 -18.39 7.18
C GLY A 124 -23.68 -16.90 7.38
N HIS A 125 -22.46 -16.48 7.77
CA HIS A 125 -22.13 -15.08 7.90
C HIS A 125 -22.08 -14.36 6.54
N SER A 126 -21.57 -15.01 5.49
CA SER A 126 -21.58 -14.51 4.12
C SER A 126 -23.00 -14.38 3.57
N GLU A 127 -23.83 -15.40 3.78
CA GLU A 127 -25.24 -15.40 3.36
C GLU A 127 -26.03 -14.26 4.03
N ALA A 128 -25.83 -14.05 5.33
CA ALA A 128 -26.45 -12.97 6.08
C ALA A 128 -26.05 -11.58 5.52
N LEU A 129 -24.75 -11.39 5.19
CA LEU A 129 -24.27 -10.15 4.59
C LEU A 129 -24.92 -9.91 3.21
N ASN A 130 -24.95 -10.92 2.35
CA ASN A 130 -25.51 -10.81 1.01
C ASN A 130 -27.03 -10.60 1.03
N ALA A 131 -27.74 -11.27 1.95
CA ALA A 131 -29.18 -11.11 2.13
C ALA A 131 -29.58 -9.77 2.77
N GLY A 132 -28.63 -9.03 3.37
CA GLY A 132 -28.96 -7.82 4.11
C GLY A 132 -29.57 -8.10 5.49
N ASP A 133 -29.37 -9.30 6.02
CA ASP A 133 -29.86 -9.69 7.36
C ASP A 133 -28.87 -9.28 8.45
N LEU A 134 -29.02 -8.07 8.96
CA LEU A 134 -28.19 -7.55 10.03
C LEU A 134 -28.26 -8.42 11.31
N LYS A 135 -29.42 -8.99 11.63
CA LYS A 135 -29.61 -9.80 12.83
C LYS A 135 -28.79 -11.10 12.74
N ALA A 136 -28.88 -11.80 11.62
CA ALA A 136 -28.08 -13.00 11.36
C ALA A 136 -26.60 -12.65 11.26
N TYR A 137 -26.21 -11.58 10.55
CA TYR A 137 -24.83 -11.13 10.44
C TYR A 137 -24.18 -10.84 11.80
N THR A 138 -24.89 -10.10 12.67
CA THR A 138 -24.38 -9.78 14.01
C THR A 138 -24.53 -10.92 15.01
N GLY A 139 -25.30 -11.96 14.68
CA GLY A 139 -25.63 -13.08 15.55
C GLY A 139 -24.44 -13.97 15.94
N ILE A 140 -23.38 -13.99 15.16
CA ILE A 140 -22.16 -14.78 15.44
C ILE A 140 -21.23 -14.10 16.46
N PHE A 141 -21.41 -12.80 16.74
CA PHE A 141 -20.54 -12.05 17.64
C PHE A 141 -21.01 -12.12 19.10
N ASP A 142 -20.04 -12.05 20.02
CA ASP A 142 -20.33 -12.04 21.45
C ASP A 142 -21.21 -10.84 21.85
N ARG A 143 -22.45 -11.10 22.20
CA ARG A 143 -23.43 -10.09 22.59
C ARG A 143 -23.07 -9.34 23.87
N LYS A 144 -22.20 -9.92 24.72
CA LYS A 144 -21.68 -9.24 25.92
C LYS A 144 -20.68 -8.14 25.55
N ASN A 145 -20.08 -8.22 24.37
CA ASN A 145 -19.19 -7.20 23.84
C ASN A 145 -19.97 -6.22 22.94
N ALA A 146 -20.68 -5.27 23.57
CA ALA A 146 -21.49 -4.29 22.84
C ALA A 146 -20.69 -3.46 21.83
N ALA A 147 -19.42 -3.13 22.14
CA ALA A 147 -18.53 -2.38 21.24
C ALA A 147 -18.20 -3.17 19.96
N LEU A 148 -18.00 -4.49 20.08
CA LEU A 148 -17.79 -5.37 18.92
C LEU A 148 -19.05 -5.42 18.06
N VAL A 149 -20.21 -5.65 18.67
CA VAL A 149 -21.49 -5.70 17.92
C VAL A 149 -21.76 -4.38 17.20
N GLN A 150 -21.58 -3.25 17.88
CA GLN A 150 -21.75 -1.91 17.27
C GLN A 150 -20.79 -1.72 16.10
N ARG A 151 -19.51 -2.10 16.24
CA ARG A 151 -18.53 -2.03 15.16
C ARG A 151 -18.94 -2.89 13.96
N GLN A 152 -19.38 -4.12 14.19
CA GLN A 152 -19.81 -5.01 13.12
C GLN A 152 -21.11 -4.55 12.44
N THR A 153 -22.02 -3.96 13.19
CA THR A 153 -23.22 -3.30 12.62
C THR A 153 -22.80 -2.16 11.67
N ARG A 154 -21.85 -1.33 12.05
CA ARG A 154 -21.32 -0.26 11.20
C ARG A 154 -20.67 -0.83 9.93
N ILE A 155 -19.82 -1.85 10.06
CA ILE A 155 -19.17 -2.50 8.92
C ILE A 155 -20.23 -3.06 7.96
N PHE A 156 -21.22 -3.77 8.46
CA PHE A 156 -22.34 -4.26 7.67
C PHE A 156 -23.03 -3.14 6.88
N ASN A 157 -23.38 -2.04 7.55
CA ASN A 157 -24.05 -0.91 6.91
C ASN A 157 -23.16 -0.26 5.83
N ASN A 158 -21.85 -0.13 6.07
CA ASN A 158 -20.90 0.39 5.09
C ASN A 158 -20.80 -0.53 3.87
N LEU A 159 -20.58 -1.82 4.08
CA LEU A 159 -20.47 -2.81 3.00
C LEU A 159 -21.71 -2.86 2.11
N ARG A 160 -22.90 -2.73 2.70
CA ARG A 160 -24.19 -2.71 1.96
C ARG A 160 -24.39 -1.49 1.06
N LYS A 161 -23.60 -0.41 1.26
CA LYS A 161 -23.61 0.78 0.38
C LYS A 161 -22.70 0.64 -0.83
N LEU A 162 -21.67 -0.18 -0.72
CA LEU A 162 -20.66 -0.31 -1.75
C LEU A 162 -21.19 -1.10 -2.96
N PRO A 163 -20.77 -0.75 -4.18
CA PRO A 163 -21.09 -1.53 -5.37
C PRO A 163 -20.21 -2.79 -5.44
N ILE A 164 -20.39 -3.68 -4.46
CA ILE A 164 -19.63 -4.91 -4.30
C ILE A 164 -20.50 -6.11 -4.65
N THR A 165 -19.91 -7.04 -5.39
CA THR A 165 -20.47 -8.36 -5.69
C THR A 165 -19.60 -9.44 -5.03
N GLN A 166 -20.13 -10.66 -4.97
CA GLN A 166 -19.41 -11.86 -4.52
C GLN A 166 -18.83 -11.74 -3.09
N MET A 167 -19.54 -11.07 -2.18
CA MET A 167 -19.12 -10.96 -0.79
C MET A 167 -19.16 -12.33 -0.10
N SER A 168 -18.01 -12.85 0.30
CA SER A 168 -17.91 -14.10 1.06
C SER A 168 -16.75 -14.07 2.05
N TYR A 169 -16.93 -14.80 3.14
CA TYR A 169 -15.86 -15.06 4.11
C TYR A 169 -15.34 -16.49 3.90
N GLN A 170 -14.02 -16.63 3.80
CA GLN A 170 -13.34 -17.89 3.57
C GLN A 170 -12.20 -18.04 4.58
N THR A 171 -11.76 -19.26 4.86
CA THR A 171 -10.53 -19.47 5.64
C THR A 171 -9.33 -18.99 4.82
N LEU A 172 -8.46 -18.18 5.41
CA LEU A 172 -7.25 -17.72 4.73
C LEU A 172 -6.18 -18.83 4.67
N GLN A 173 -6.10 -19.63 5.70
CA GLN A 173 -5.20 -20.77 5.83
C GLN A 173 -6.00 -22.03 6.16
N GLN A 174 -5.45 -23.18 5.81
CA GLN A 174 -6.00 -24.45 6.31
C GLN A 174 -5.73 -24.51 7.81
N GLN A 175 -6.77 -24.45 8.60
CA GLN A 175 -6.68 -24.55 10.05
C GLN A 175 -6.80 -26.02 10.46
N GLY A 176 -5.89 -26.44 11.33
CA GLY A 176 -5.93 -27.73 11.95
C GLY A 176 -7.16 -27.87 12.88
N ARG A 177 -7.51 -29.12 13.19
CA ARG A 177 -8.53 -29.47 14.16
C ARG A 177 -8.15 -28.92 15.54
N THR A 178 -9.06 -28.24 16.22
CA THR A 178 -8.87 -27.72 17.57
C THR A 178 -9.81 -28.44 18.53
N GLN A 179 -9.26 -28.99 19.62
CA GLN A 179 -10.00 -29.81 20.57
C GLN A 179 -9.58 -29.51 22.01
N ASP A 180 -10.53 -29.45 22.93
CA ASP A 180 -10.31 -29.53 24.38
C ASP A 180 -10.93 -30.80 24.91
N SER A 181 -10.10 -31.78 25.32
CA SER A 181 -10.52 -33.08 25.87
C SER A 181 -11.06 -32.99 27.29
N PHE A 182 -10.99 -31.81 27.94
CA PHE A 182 -11.43 -31.62 29.32
C PHE A 182 -12.81 -30.99 29.45
N GLY A 183 -13.45 -30.67 28.32
CA GLY A 183 -14.80 -30.07 28.31
C GLY A 183 -14.89 -28.63 28.79
N ARG A 184 -13.75 -27.93 29.00
CA ARG A 184 -13.70 -26.56 29.54
C ARG A 184 -14.05 -25.50 28.51
N GLY A 185 -14.12 -25.89 27.23
CA GLY A 185 -14.30 -24.99 26.12
C GLY A 185 -12.98 -24.60 25.41
N LEU A 186 -13.13 -24.04 24.24
CA LEU A 186 -12.03 -23.65 23.36
C LEU A 186 -12.04 -22.17 23.11
N THR A 187 -10.84 -21.58 23.03
CA THR A 187 -10.61 -20.26 22.43
C THR A 187 -9.42 -20.37 21.48
N PHE A 188 -9.63 -19.96 20.24
CA PHE A 188 -8.62 -20.04 19.19
C PHE A 188 -8.73 -18.85 18.21
N THR A 189 -7.72 -18.68 17.39
CA THR A 189 -7.73 -17.68 16.32
C THR A 189 -7.95 -18.33 14.97
N LEU A 190 -8.70 -17.65 14.09
CA LEU A 190 -8.94 -18.03 12.71
C LEU A 190 -8.58 -16.86 11.81
N ASP A 191 -7.72 -17.11 10.84
CA ASP A 191 -7.44 -16.13 9.80
C ASP A 191 -8.45 -16.29 8.66
N VAL A 192 -9.15 -15.18 8.36
CA VAL A 192 -10.32 -15.15 7.50
C VAL A 192 -10.09 -14.16 6.36
N ALA A 193 -10.29 -14.62 5.14
CA ALA A 193 -10.35 -13.78 3.96
C ALA A 193 -11.77 -13.27 3.75
N PHE A 194 -11.97 -11.97 3.70
CA PHE A 194 -13.17 -11.35 3.14
C PHE A 194 -12.95 -11.19 1.64
N VAL A 195 -13.60 -12.04 0.85
CA VAL A 195 -13.49 -12.07 -0.60
C VAL A 195 -14.60 -11.24 -1.20
N HIS A 196 -14.23 -10.25 -2.01
CA HIS A 196 -15.19 -9.32 -2.61
C HIS A 196 -14.67 -8.77 -3.94
N GLN A 197 -15.60 -8.22 -4.74
CA GLN A 197 -15.28 -7.60 -6.03
C GLN A 197 -16.13 -6.34 -6.22
N PHE A 198 -15.48 -5.22 -6.51
CA PHE A 198 -16.20 -4.03 -6.97
C PHE A 198 -16.70 -4.25 -8.40
N GLU A 199 -18.00 -4.16 -8.56
CA GLU A 199 -18.70 -4.47 -9.81
C GLU A 199 -18.26 -3.54 -10.95
N GLY A 200 -17.84 -4.14 -12.05
CA GLY A 200 -17.42 -3.40 -13.24
C GLY A 200 -16.12 -2.62 -13.09
N ILE A 201 -15.37 -2.84 -12.01
CA ILE A 201 -14.10 -2.16 -11.70
C ILE A 201 -12.96 -3.18 -11.53
N ASP A 202 -13.07 -4.06 -10.56
CA ASP A 202 -12.01 -5.01 -10.24
C ASP A 202 -11.84 -6.07 -11.35
N LEU A 203 -10.60 -6.38 -11.68
CA LEU A 203 -10.27 -7.42 -12.65
C LEU A 203 -10.74 -8.81 -12.17
N ARG A 204 -10.58 -9.09 -10.87
CA ARG A 204 -10.96 -10.34 -10.20
C ARG A 204 -11.40 -10.04 -8.77
N PRO A 205 -12.11 -10.98 -8.10
CA PRO A 205 -12.34 -10.87 -6.67
C PRO A 205 -11.03 -10.80 -5.90
N VAL A 206 -10.97 -9.93 -4.90
CA VAL A 206 -9.82 -9.73 -4.02
C VAL A 206 -10.14 -10.18 -2.61
N SER A 207 -9.11 -10.43 -1.81
CA SER A 207 -9.25 -10.80 -0.41
C SER A 207 -8.67 -9.74 0.51
N GLU A 208 -9.41 -9.40 1.55
CA GLU A 208 -8.99 -8.62 2.69
C GLU A 208 -8.80 -9.56 3.89
N TRP A 209 -7.76 -9.34 4.72
CA TRP A 209 -7.33 -10.36 5.66
C TRP A 209 -7.65 -9.97 7.10
N TYR A 210 -8.52 -10.78 7.70
CA TYR A 210 -8.98 -10.63 9.08
C TYR A 210 -8.42 -11.74 9.96
N ARG A 211 -8.27 -11.45 11.25
CA ARG A 211 -8.08 -12.44 12.30
C ARG A 211 -9.25 -12.37 13.27
N TRP A 212 -9.95 -13.47 13.41
CA TRP A 212 -11.02 -13.64 14.37
C TRP A 212 -10.54 -14.45 15.58
N THR A 213 -10.92 -14.04 16.80
CA THR A 213 -10.84 -14.89 17.97
C THR A 213 -12.21 -15.51 18.18
N ILE A 214 -12.26 -16.83 18.24
CA ILE A 214 -13.50 -17.61 18.29
C ILE A 214 -13.48 -18.44 19.57
N THR A 215 -14.62 -18.53 20.25
CA THR A 215 -14.83 -19.38 21.42
C THR A 215 -15.95 -20.39 21.18
N LYS A 216 -15.81 -21.57 21.79
CA LYS A 216 -16.85 -22.60 21.92
C LYS A 216 -16.85 -23.05 23.36
N SER A 217 -17.90 -22.72 24.12
CA SER A 217 -17.92 -22.89 25.57
C SER A 217 -18.25 -24.34 26.06
N GLY A 218 -18.65 -25.21 25.16
CA GLY A 218 -19.01 -26.62 25.44
C GLY A 218 -19.25 -27.39 24.16
N ALA A 219 -19.43 -28.69 24.26
CA ALA A 219 -19.60 -29.58 23.10
C ALA A 219 -20.73 -29.11 22.16
N ASP A 220 -21.90 -28.79 22.71
CA ASP A 220 -23.07 -28.35 21.95
C ASP A 220 -23.19 -26.84 21.82
N ALA A 221 -22.23 -26.06 22.34
CA ALA A 221 -22.28 -24.61 22.27
C ALA A 221 -21.96 -24.12 20.85
N PRO A 222 -22.61 -23.04 20.39
CA PRO A 222 -22.27 -22.44 19.11
C PRO A 222 -20.89 -21.78 19.15
N LEU A 223 -20.28 -21.67 17.97
CA LEU A 223 -19.08 -20.84 17.77
C LEU A 223 -19.46 -19.38 17.92
N THR A 224 -18.70 -18.65 18.73
CA THR A 224 -18.92 -17.23 19.00
C THR A 224 -17.65 -16.44 18.71
N VAL A 225 -17.74 -15.41 17.88
CA VAL A 225 -16.62 -14.50 17.57
C VAL A 225 -16.53 -13.44 18.66
N THR A 226 -15.43 -13.44 19.40
CA THR A 226 -15.22 -12.53 20.55
C THR A 226 -14.32 -11.33 20.21
N LYS A 227 -13.51 -11.45 19.14
CA LYS A 227 -12.63 -10.39 18.67
C LYS A 227 -12.46 -10.47 17.15
N VAL A 228 -12.38 -9.30 16.50
CA VAL A 228 -12.05 -9.16 15.09
C VAL A 228 -10.93 -8.13 14.95
N GLY A 229 -9.90 -8.47 14.23
CA GLY A 229 -8.77 -7.62 13.87
C GLY A 229 -8.24 -7.99 12.51
N GLY A 230 -7.06 -7.49 12.15
CA GLY A 230 -6.39 -7.89 10.93
C GLY A 230 -5.47 -9.08 11.16
N ALA A 231 -5.32 -9.94 10.16
CA ALA A 231 -4.35 -11.01 10.17
C ALA A 231 -2.93 -10.44 10.09
N PRO A 232 -1.94 -11.05 10.78
CA PRO A 232 -0.55 -10.62 10.67
C PRO A 232 -0.02 -10.88 9.26
N ALA A 233 1.05 -10.17 8.91
CA ALA A 233 1.76 -10.45 7.67
C ALA A 233 2.36 -11.87 7.68
N PRO A 234 2.45 -12.52 6.50
CA PRO A 234 2.84 -13.92 6.40
C PRO A 234 4.24 -14.26 6.94
N LEU A 235 5.15 -13.31 6.99
CA LEU A 235 6.54 -13.53 7.44
C LEU A 235 6.76 -13.29 8.95
N GLY A 236 5.71 -13.38 9.77
CA GLY A 236 5.82 -13.24 11.22
C GLY A 236 6.00 -11.80 11.69
N GLU A 237 5.83 -10.83 10.83
CA GLU A 237 5.77 -9.42 11.22
C GLU A 237 4.48 -9.15 11.99
N SER A 238 4.56 -8.29 13.00
CA SER A 238 3.38 -7.89 13.79
C SER A 238 2.36 -7.05 13.00
N LYS A 239 2.67 -6.71 11.77
CA LYS A 239 1.91 -5.84 10.88
C LYS A 239 0.80 -6.62 10.19
N THR A 240 -0.37 -6.00 10.12
CA THR A 240 -1.49 -6.48 9.31
C THR A 240 -1.41 -5.84 7.94
N VAL A 241 -1.48 -6.62 6.87
CA VAL A 241 -1.57 -6.12 5.48
C VAL A 241 -2.99 -6.32 4.94
N TYR A 242 -3.37 -5.55 3.92
CA TYR A 242 -4.71 -5.58 3.27
C TYR A 242 -5.90 -5.31 4.21
N TYR A 243 -5.64 -4.78 5.40
CA TYR A 243 -6.62 -4.43 6.42
C TYR A 243 -6.08 -3.25 7.24
N PRO A 244 -6.92 -2.31 7.70
CA PRO A 244 -8.37 -2.22 7.45
C PRO A 244 -8.69 -1.51 6.13
N GLY A 245 -9.84 -1.84 5.53
CA GLY A 245 -10.44 -1.03 4.50
C GLY A 245 -11.21 0.18 5.06
N PRO A 246 -11.66 1.12 4.21
CA PRO A 246 -12.46 2.27 4.63
C PRO A 246 -13.72 1.87 5.43
N TRP A 247 -14.38 0.81 5.02
CA TRP A 247 -15.59 0.27 5.66
C TRP A 247 -15.38 -0.27 7.06
N ASP A 248 -14.14 -0.65 7.41
CA ASP A 248 -13.81 -1.15 8.75
C ASP A 248 -13.68 -0.06 9.79
N ILE A 249 -13.20 1.14 9.38
CA ILE A 249 -12.78 2.18 10.33
C ILE A 249 -13.61 3.44 10.26
N TRP A 250 -14.16 3.82 9.10
CA TRP A 250 -14.97 5.02 9.03
C TRP A 250 -16.37 4.81 9.62
N PRO A 251 -16.94 5.84 10.27
CA PRO A 251 -18.29 5.75 10.86
C PRO A 251 -19.35 5.50 9.79
N ASP A 252 -19.12 6.04 8.61
CA ASP A 252 -19.91 5.89 7.41
C ASP A 252 -19.01 6.11 6.19
N VAL A 253 -19.42 5.62 5.00
CA VAL A 253 -18.69 5.77 3.73
C VAL A 253 -19.52 6.63 2.79
N SER A 254 -18.94 7.74 2.34
CA SER A 254 -19.43 8.52 1.20
C SER A 254 -18.84 7.95 -0.08
N ILE A 255 -19.69 7.79 -1.12
CA ILE A 255 -19.33 7.13 -2.37
C ILE A 255 -19.68 8.04 -3.55
N VAL A 256 -18.71 8.26 -4.43
CA VAL A 256 -18.94 8.85 -5.75
C VAL A 256 -18.54 7.82 -6.80
N ARG A 257 -19.49 7.42 -7.62
CA ARG A 257 -19.25 6.46 -8.72
C ARG A 257 -19.27 7.20 -10.05
N THR A 258 -18.28 6.89 -10.88
CA THR A 258 -18.22 7.26 -12.31
C THR A 258 -18.13 5.98 -13.14
N ASP A 259 -17.92 6.09 -14.44
CA ASP A 259 -17.85 4.90 -15.32
C ASP A 259 -16.63 4.01 -15.02
N HIS A 260 -15.48 4.63 -14.66
CA HIS A 260 -14.23 3.92 -14.42
C HIS A 260 -13.67 4.12 -12.99
N THR A 261 -14.34 4.87 -12.13
CA THR A 261 -13.87 5.05 -10.75
C THR A 261 -14.96 4.90 -9.70
N VAL A 262 -14.56 4.33 -8.55
CA VAL A 262 -15.34 4.36 -7.31
C VAL A 262 -14.52 5.09 -6.28
N VAL A 263 -14.94 6.32 -5.96
CA VAL A 263 -14.24 7.18 -5.00
C VAL A 263 -14.94 7.06 -3.65
N LEU A 264 -14.21 6.60 -2.66
CA LEU A 264 -14.63 6.42 -1.27
C LEU A 264 -14.04 7.51 -0.40
N ALA A 265 -14.84 8.09 0.48
CA ALA A 265 -14.39 9.11 1.41
C ALA A 265 -15.13 9.01 2.75
N HIS A 266 -14.49 9.50 3.82
CA HIS A 266 -15.20 9.79 5.06
C HIS A 266 -16.29 10.84 4.78
N PRO A 267 -17.49 10.77 5.39
CA PRO A 267 -18.59 11.70 5.10
C PRO A 267 -18.22 13.18 5.19
N ALA A 268 -17.33 13.55 6.11
CA ALA A 268 -16.83 14.93 6.21
C ALA A 268 -16.04 15.41 4.97
N MET A 269 -15.66 14.50 4.08
CA MET A 269 -14.93 14.78 2.84
C MET A 269 -15.78 14.55 1.58
N ALA A 270 -17.08 14.38 1.72
CA ALA A 270 -17.99 14.08 0.60
C ALA A 270 -17.92 15.16 -0.52
N ALA A 271 -17.84 16.44 -0.14
CA ALA A 271 -17.72 17.55 -1.10
C ALA A 271 -16.39 17.50 -1.86
N GLN A 272 -15.27 17.15 -1.19
CA GLN A 272 -13.97 16.96 -1.84
C GLN A 272 -14.00 15.76 -2.77
N ALA A 273 -14.62 14.64 -2.36
CA ALA A 273 -14.79 13.47 -3.20
C ALA A 273 -15.57 13.80 -4.49
N ALA A 274 -16.68 14.51 -4.37
CA ALA A 274 -17.45 14.96 -5.53
C ALA A 274 -16.66 15.87 -6.49
N ARG A 275 -15.79 16.72 -5.94
CA ARG A 275 -14.94 17.62 -6.73
C ARG A 275 -13.83 16.87 -7.48
N VAL A 276 -13.19 15.87 -6.86
CA VAL A 276 -12.04 15.18 -7.47
C VAL A 276 -12.45 13.99 -8.34
N ALA A 277 -13.65 13.41 -8.15
CA ALA A 277 -14.10 12.26 -8.92
C ALA A 277 -14.08 12.46 -10.45
N PRO A 278 -14.50 13.61 -11.03
CA PRO A 278 -14.38 13.85 -12.47
C PRO A 278 -12.92 13.91 -12.96
N ILE A 279 -11.98 14.35 -12.10
CA ILE A 279 -10.54 14.39 -12.41
C ILE A 279 -9.99 12.97 -12.43
N ALA A 280 -10.35 12.17 -11.41
CA ALA A 280 -10.00 10.75 -11.33
C ALA A 280 -10.55 9.98 -12.54
N GLU A 281 -11.81 10.21 -12.92
CA GLU A 281 -12.41 9.59 -14.11
C GLU A 281 -11.62 9.91 -15.38
N LYS A 282 -11.29 11.18 -15.61
CA LYS A 282 -10.48 11.59 -16.76
C LYS A 282 -9.11 10.91 -16.77
N ALA A 283 -8.46 10.80 -15.62
CA ALA A 283 -7.19 10.08 -15.48
C ALA A 283 -7.37 8.59 -15.81
N ALA A 284 -8.38 7.94 -15.27
CA ALA A 284 -8.69 6.53 -15.53
C ALA A 284 -8.89 6.24 -17.02
N VAL A 285 -9.72 7.04 -17.69
CA VAL A 285 -9.97 6.91 -19.14
C VAL A 285 -8.69 7.07 -19.94
N ASN A 286 -7.84 8.04 -19.57
CA ASN A 286 -6.57 8.29 -20.29
C ASN A 286 -5.61 7.11 -20.18
N ASP A 287 -5.46 6.54 -18.97
CA ASP A 287 -4.51 5.48 -18.72
C ASP A 287 -4.96 4.15 -19.33
N LEU A 288 -6.25 3.80 -19.15
CA LEU A 288 -6.81 2.58 -19.74
C LEU A 288 -6.77 2.64 -21.27
N ARG A 289 -7.03 3.82 -21.87
CA ARG A 289 -6.92 4.03 -23.32
C ARG A 289 -5.48 3.92 -23.79
N PHE A 290 -4.53 4.54 -23.08
CA PHE A 290 -3.11 4.45 -23.38
C PHE A 290 -2.62 3.01 -23.43
N LEU A 291 -2.91 2.24 -22.37
CA LEU A 291 -2.50 0.85 -22.26
C LEU A 291 -3.13 -0.05 -23.33
N SER A 292 -4.42 0.09 -23.57
CA SER A 292 -5.13 -0.70 -24.59
C SER A 292 -4.67 -0.37 -26.01
N ALA A 293 -4.43 0.91 -26.33
CA ALA A 293 -3.91 1.34 -27.63
C ALA A 293 -2.48 0.82 -27.89
N ASN A 294 -1.70 0.58 -26.82
CA ASN A 294 -0.31 0.12 -26.90
C ASN A 294 -0.14 -1.39 -26.63
N GLY A 295 -1.20 -2.16 -26.83
CA GLY A 295 -1.11 -3.63 -26.90
C GLY A 295 -1.26 -4.35 -25.58
N ALA A 296 -1.60 -3.67 -24.48
CA ALA A 296 -2.01 -4.37 -23.26
C ALA A 296 -3.33 -5.13 -23.53
N ARG A 297 -3.35 -6.42 -23.15
CA ARG A 297 -4.55 -7.25 -23.36
C ARG A 297 -5.67 -6.78 -22.44
N SER A 298 -6.84 -6.54 -22.99
CA SER A 298 -8.03 -6.09 -22.22
C SER A 298 -8.39 -7.05 -21.06
N ALA A 299 -8.16 -8.35 -21.23
CA ALA A 299 -8.39 -9.35 -20.19
C ALA A 299 -7.39 -9.26 -19.01
N ALA A 300 -6.31 -8.49 -19.12
CA ALA A 300 -5.31 -8.26 -18.08
C ALA A 300 -5.42 -6.86 -17.45
N LEU A 301 -6.26 -5.99 -18.00
CA LEU A 301 -6.49 -4.65 -17.47
C LEU A 301 -7.73 -4.62 -16.57
N PRO A 302 -7.70 -3.86 -15.46
CA PRO A 302 -8.91 -3.56 -14.71
C PRO A 302 -9.86 -2.73 -15.59
N LYS A 303 -11.12 -2.72 -15.26
CA LYS A 303 -12.12 -1.87 -15.95
C LYS A 303 -12.15 -0.46 -15.36
N GLY A 304 -11.54 -0.26 -14.20
CA GLY A 304 -11.49 1.00 -13.51
C GLY A 304 -10.73 0.87 -12.17
N PHE A 305 -10.91 1.85 -11.29
CA PHE A 305 -10.11 1.98 -10.07
C PHE A 305 -10.97 2.32 -8.85
N VAL A 306 -10.63 1.72 -7.71
CA VAL A 306 -11.21 2.06 -6.40
C VAL A 306 -10.25 2.99 -5.68
N VAL A 307 -10.74 4.18 -5.34
CA VAL A 307 -9.96 5.24 -4.70
C VAL A 307 -10.51 5.52 -3.31
N ALA A 308 -9.67 5.51 -2.30
CA ALA A 308 -9.99 5.97 -0.95
C ALA A 308 -9.31 7.32 -0.69
N LEU A 309 -10.09 8.34 -0.38
CA LEU A 309 -9.57 9.67 -0.07
C LEU A 309 -9.37 9.83 1.43
N VAL A 310 -8.20 10.29 1.82
CA VAL A 310 -7.83 10.57 3.20
C VAL A 310 -7.26 11.98 3.34
N LYS A 311 -7.04 12.43 4.57
CA LYS A 311 -6.38 13.69 4.85
C LYS A 311 -5.22 13.47 5.82
N GLY A 312 -4.02 13.52 5.26
CA GLY A 312 -2.76 13.37 6.00
C GLY A 312 -2.18 11.96 5.97
N LYS A 313 -0.86 11.89 6.11
CA LYS A 313 -0.04 10.68 6.00
C LYS A 313 -0.42 9.57 6.98
N ALA A 314 -0.83 9.94 8.21
CA ALA A 314 -1.26 8.95 9.19
C ALA A 314 -2.52 8.19 8.76
N GLN A 315 -3.48 8.87 8.12
CA GLN A 315 -4.67 8.20 7.59
C GLN A 315 -4.35 7.38 6.35
N LEU A 316 -3.46 7.87 5.49
CA LEU A 316 -2.99 7.12 4.33
C LEU A 316 -2.31 5.81 4.76
N GLY A 317 -1.39 5.86 5.72
CA GLY A 317 -0.70 4.69 6.24
C GLY A 317 -1.59 3.71 7.02
N ASN A 318 -2.77 4.16 7.48
CA ASN A 318 -3.71 3.28 8.19
C ASN A 318 -4.54 2.38 7.28
N LEU A 319 -4.95 2.87 6.10
CA LEU A 319 -5.75 2.08 5.18
C LEU A 319 -4.88 1.02 4.51
N PHE A 320 -5.38 -0.22 4.51
CA PHE A 320 -4.69 -1.39 3.96
C PHE A 320 -3.26 -1.56 4.48
N ARG A 321 -2.94 -0.87 5.60
CA ARG A 321 -1.68 -0.92 6.33
C ARG A 321 -0.43 -0.69 5.48
N LYS A 322 -0.43 0.37 4.71
CA LYS A 322 0.81 0.90 4.19
C LYS A 322 1.53 1.69 5.28
N GLU A 323 2.53 1.11 5.90
CA GLU A 323 3.33 1.81 6.90
C GLU A 323 4.30 2.82 6.27
N LYS A 324 4.68 3.84 7.07
CA LYS A 324 5.61 4.92 6.68
C LYS A 324 5.19 5.63 5.40
N ALA A 325 3.91 5.96 5.29
CA ALA A 325 3.40 6.72 4.16
C ALA A 325 4.05 8.11 4.10
N THR A 326 4.87 8.32 3.10
CA THR A 326 5.49 9.62 2.76
C THR A 326 4.93 10.19 1.46
N GLU A 327 4.27 9.36 0.68
CA GLU A 327 3.75 9.60 -0.66
C GLU A 327 2.46 10.42 -0.63
N ALA A 328 2.13 11.06 -1.75
CA ALA A 328 0.87 11.78 -1.95
C ALA A 328 -0.30 10.82 -2.24
N GLY A 329 -0.01 9.71 -2.85
CA GLY A 329 -0.89 8.59 -3.16
C GLY A 329 -0.17 7.27 -3.03
N VAL A 330 -0.91 6.18 -3.06
CA VAL A 330 -0.36 4.82 -3.12
C VAL A 330 -1.35 3.87 -3.79
N SER A 331 -0.84 3.04 -4.68
CA SER A 331 -1.56 1.91 -5.27
C SER A 331 -1.17 0.62 -4.53
N ILE A 332 -2.14 -0.04 -3.91
CA ILE A 332 -1.96 -1.26 -3.13
C ILE A 332 -2.57 -2.43 -3.90
N GLY A 333 -1.73 -3.31 -4.43
CA GLY A 333 -2.18 -4.53 -5.07
C GLY A 333 -2.85 -5.47 -4.07
N MET A 334 -4.10 -5.86 -4.34
CA MET A 334 -4.87 -6.74 -3.48
C MET A 334 -4.82 -8.18 -4.01
N PRO A 335 -4.55 -9.18 -3.15
CA PRO A 335 -4.45 -10.55 -3.59
C PRO A 335 -5.82 -11.14 -3.90
N THR A 336 -5.89 -12.05 -4.88
CA THR A 336 -7.01 -12.98 -5.01
C THR A 336 -6.99 -13.98 -3.87
N TRP A 337 -8.17 -14.50 -3.53
CA TRP A 337 -8.22 -15.68 -2.67
C TRP A 337 -8.15 -16.95 -3.52
N SER A 338 -7.28 -17.90 -3.13
CA SER A 338 -7.26 -19.25 -3.64
C SER A 338 -6.86 -20.21 -2.54
N ARG A 339 -7.34 -21.46 -2.63
CA ARG A 339 -6.89 -22.56 -1.75
C ARG A 339 -5.47 -23.01 -2.08
N ALA A 340 -5.04 -22.79 -3.31
CA ALA A 340 -3.70 -23.10 -3.78
C ALA A 340 -2.88 -21.79 -3.78
N ALA A 341 -1.81 -21.77 -3.01
CA ALA A 341 -0.98 -20.60 -2.81
C ALA A 341 -0.33 -20.07 -4.10
N ASP A 342 0.06 -21.00 -4.99
CA ASP A 342 0.64 -20.71 -6.30
C ASP A 342 -0.37 -20.11 -7.32
N GLU A 343 -1.65 -20.10 -6.98
CA GLU A 343 -2.72 -19.49 -7.77
C GLU A 343 -3.06 -18.06 -7.30
N VAL A 344 -2.53 -17.62 -6.16
CA VAL A 344 -2.76 -16.27 -5.66
C VAL A 344 -2.09 -15.26 -6.61
N LYS A 345 -2.88 -14.30 -7.08
CA LYS A 345 -2.47 -13.25 -8.02
C LYS A 345 -2.95 -11.90 -7.51
N VAL A 346 -2.46 -10.82 -8.09
CA VAL A 346 -3.10 -9.52 -7.90
C VAL A 346 -4.43 -9.53 -8.63
N GLY A 347 -5.52 -9.34 -7.89
CA GLY A 347 -6.88 -9.32 -8.41
C GLY A 347 -7.36 -7.94 -8.82
N ALA A 348 -6.90 -6.92 -8.10
CA ALA A 348 -7.18 -5.51 -8.31
C ALA A 348 -6.22 -4.68 -7.46
N SER A 349 -6.36 -3.36 -7.50
CA SER A 349 -5.66 -2.46 -6.58
C SER A 349 -6.65 -1.60 -5.79
N ARG A 350 -6.17 -1.09 -4.66
CA ARG A 350 -6.83 -0.04 -3.88
C ARG A 350 -5.92 1.17 -3.85
N VAL A 351 -6.39 2.27 -4.40
CA VAL A 351 -5.64 3.52 -4.45
C VAL A 351 -6.03 4.36 -3.24
N VAL A 352 -5.07 4.80 -2.45
CA VAL A 352 -5.30 5.71 -1.32
C VAL A 352 -4.63 7.04 -1.63
N MET A 353 -5.40 8.14 -1.56
CA MET A 353 -4.92 9.49 -1.90
C MET A 353 -5.00 10.42 -0.70
N ASP A 354 -3.91 11.12 -0.41
CA ASP A 354 -3.86 12.16 0.63
C ASP A 354 -4.21 13.53 0.05
N LEU A 355 -5.44 13.97 0.27
CA LEU A 355 -5.90 15.31 -0.15
C LEU A 355 -5.18 16.48 0.56
N GLY A 356 -4.33 16.20 1.55
CA GLY A 356 -3.44 17.20 2.17
C GLY A 356 -2.16 17.44 1.35
N SER A 357 -1.90 16.67 0.31
CA SER A 357 -0.76 16.86 -0.58
C SER A 357 -0.96 18.05 -1.51
N SER A 358 0.14 18.75 -1.86
CA SER A 358 0.16 19.88 -2.81
C SER A 358 -0.35 19.51 -4.20
N PHE A 359 -0.29 18.24 -4.61
CA PHE A 359 -0.90 17.79 -5.86
C PHE A 359 -2.40 18.11 -5.95
N PHE A 360 -3.11 18.17 -4.82
CA PHE A 360 -4.55 18.45 -4.79
C PHE A 360 -4.90 19.94 -4.70
N GLU A 361 -3.91 20.84 -4.74
CA GLU A 361 -4.12 22.29 -4.83
C GLU A 361 -4.65 22.72 -6.19
N THR A 362 -4.27 21.98 -7.25
CA THR A 362 -4.70 22.25 -8.63
C THR A 362 -5.38 21.03 -9.26
N ALA A 363 -6.22 21.25 -10.27
CA ALA A 363 -6.82 20.16 -11.03
C ALA A 363 -5.77 19.40 -11.87
N GLU A 364 -4.72 20.09 -12.34
CA GLU A 364 -3.63 19.51 -13.11
C GLU A 364 -2.79 18.56 -12.24
N GLY A 365 -2.32 19.02 -11.09
CA GLY A 365 -1.59 18.19 -10.12
C GLY A 365 -2.42 17.00 -9.64
N SER A 366 -3.72 17.22 -9.36
CA SER A 366 -4.64 16.11 -9.03
C SER A 366 -4.71 15.09 -10.17
N GLY A 367 -4.79 15.53 -11.41
CA GLY A 367 -4.80 14.64 -12.57
C GLY A 367 -3.49 13.89 -12.75
N GLU A 368 -2.36 14.53 -12.47
CA GLU A 368 -1.02 13.93 -12.54
C GLU A 368 -0.88 12.78 -11.53
N ILE A 369 -1.18 13.03 -10.26
CA ILE A 369 -1.05 11.99 -9.23
C ILE A 369 -2.05 10.85 -9.42
N PHE A 370 -3.28 11.12 -9.91
CA PHE A 370 -4.20 10.05 -10.27
C PHE A 370 -3.68 9.18 -11.40
N ARG A 371 -3.12 9.77 -12.48
CA ARG A 371 -2.51 9.00 -13.58
C ARG A 371 -1.33 8.16 -13.09
N HIS A 372 -0.49 8.70 -12.21
CA HIS A 372 0.63 7.96 -11.63
C HIS A 372 0.14 6.70 -10.89
N GLU A 373 -0.78 6.85 -9.95
CA GLU A 373 -1.27 5.73 -9.15
C GLU A 373 -2.14 4.75 -9.96
N PHE A 374 -2.87 5.25 -10.95
CA PHE A 374 -3.65 4.39 -11.84
C PHE A 374 -2.76 3.60 -12.81
N ALA A 375 -1.62 4.13 -13.22
CA ALA A 375 -0.64 3.37 -13.99
C ALA A 375 -0.14 2.15 -13.21
N HIS A 376 0.24 2.32 -11.92
CA HIS A 376 0.57 1.19 -11.05
C HIS A 376 -0.58 0.19 -10.95
N SER A 377 -1.78 0.67 -10.68
CA SER A 377 -2.97 -0.17 -10.53
C SER A 377 -3.31 -0.95 -11.80
N ALA A 378 -3.13 -0.33 -12.96
CA ALA A 378 -3.48 -0.93 -14.24
C ALA A 378 -2.53 -2.09 -14.62
N VAL A 379 -1.24 -1.97 -14.29
CA VAL A 379 -0.25 -3.03 -14.61
C VAL A 379 -0.11 -4.07 -13.49
N ALA A 380 -0.61 -3.80 -12.30
CA ALA A 380 -0.54 -4.74 -11.17
C ALA A 380 -1.13 -6.12 -11.51
N GLY A 381 -2.20 -6.17 -12.31
CA GLY A 381 -2.82 -7.42 -12.78
C GLY A 381 -1.97 -8.25 -13.73
N LEU A 382 -0.86 -7.71 -14.25
CA LEU A 382 0.10 -8.42 -15.09
C LEU A 382 1.04 -9.31 -14.26
N ASP A 383 1.15 -9.06 -12.96
CA ASP A 383 1.92 -9.92 -12.05
C ASP A 383 1.44 -11.37 -12.16
N SER A 384 2.35 -12.24 -12.58
CA SER A 384 2.06 -13.66 -12.80
C SER A 384 1.90 -14.45 -11.51
N GLY A 385 2.09 -13.82 -10.34
CA GLY A 385 2.17 -14.49 -9.04
C GLY A 385 3.42 -15.37 -8.91
N LYS A 386 4.33 -15.31 -9.86
CA LYS A 386 5.63 -15.94 -9.75
C LYS A 386 6.47 -15.10 -8.81
N PHE A 387 6.86 -15.70 -7.70
CA PHE A 387 7.79 -15.10 -6.78
C PHE A 387 9.12 -14.82 -7.46
N SER A 388 9.41 -13.57 -7.74
CA SER A 388 10.74 -13.15 -8.11
C SER A 388 11.51 -12.78 -6.82
N LEU A 389 12.50 -13.59 -6.46
CA LEU A 389 13.42 -13.28 -5.36
C LEU A 389 14.21 -11.98 -5.59
N ILE A 390 14.19 -11.47 -6.80
CA ILE A 390 14.95 -10.29 -7.22
C ILE A 390 14.10 -9.02 -7.07
N GLY A 391 12.76 -9.15 -6.99
CA GLY A 391 11.84 -8.02 -6.96
C GLY A 391 11.73 -7.33 -8.31
N LEU A 392 10.87 -6.32 -8.38
CA LEU A 392 10.79 -5.44 -9.53
C LEU A 392 11.79 -4.28 -9.36
N ASP A 393 12.36 -3.81 -10.47
CA ASP A 393 13.23 -2.65 -10.48
C ASP A 393 12.41 -1.36 -10.36
N ASN A 394 12.68 -0.56 -9.34
CA ASN A 394 11.95 0.67 -9.08
C ASN A 394 11.98 1.65 -10.24
N TRP A 395 13.09 1.71 -10.99
CA TRP A 395 13.17 2.58 -12.16
C TRP A 395 12.18 2.18 -13.26
N VAL A 396 11.82 0.89 -13.36
CA VAL A 396 10.78 0.43 -14.30
C VAL A 396 9.40 0.76 -13.74
N VAL A 397 9.16 0.41 -12.48
CA VAL A 397 7.86 0.56 -11.81
C VAL A 397 7.46 2.03 -11.71
N GLU A 398 8.29 2.83 -11.07
CA GLU A 398 8.04 4.25 -10.83
C GLU A 398 8.26 5.08 -12.10
N GLY A 399 9.28 4.72 -12.88
CA GLY A 399 9.53 5.39 -14.16
C GLY A 399 8.38 5.27 -15.15
N PHE A 400 7.74 4.10 -15.21
CA PHE A 400 6.56 3.89 -16.03
C PHE A 400 5.36 4.73 -15.55
N ALA A 401 5.10 4.75 -14.26
CA ALA A 401 4.03 5.56 -13.68
C ALA A 401 4.26 7.05 -13.92
N GLU A 402 5.49 7.53 -13.72
CA GLU A 402 5.90 8.91 -14.06
C GLU A 402 5.75 9.22 -15.56
N TYR A 403 6.09 8.25 -16.42
CA TYR A 403 5.90 8.44 -17.87
C TYR A 403 4.42 8.62 -18.23
N VAL A 404 3.55 7.76 -17.70
CA VAL A 404 2.10 7.82 -17.94
C VAL A 404 1.52 9.13 -17.39
N ALA A 405 1.93 9.53 -16.19
CA ALA A 405 1.49 10.77 -15.55
C ALA A 405 1.87 12.03 -16.37
N ASN A 406 3.08 12.05 -16.91
CA ASN A 406 3.68 13.21 -17.60
C ASN A 406 3.73 13.07 -19.12
N ARG A 407 3.00 12.09 -19.70
CA ARG A 407 3.01 11.82 -21.13
C ARG A 407 2.62 13.05 -21.96
N GLY A 408 3.42 13.33 -22.98
CA GLY A 408 3.24 14.49 -23.86
C GLY A 408 3.75 15.80 -23.29
N GLY A 409 4.16 15.86 -22.02
CA GLY A 409 4.77 17.04 -21.41
C GLY A 409 6.25 17.18 -21.78
N ALA A 410 6.77 18.41 -21.74
CA ALA A 410 8.20 18.66 -21.86
C ALA A 410 8.92 18.23 -20.57
N VAL A 411 10.15 17.71 -20.69
CA VAL A 411 10.98 17.35 -19.51
C VAL A 411 11.20 18.55 -18.59
N THR A 412 11.36 19.75 -19.18
CA THR A 412 11.50 21.02 -18.45
C THR A 412 10.28 21.42 -17.64
N GLY A 413 9.11 20.86 -17.93
CA GLY A 413 7.88 21.05 -17.15
C GLY A 413 7.70 20.06 -16.00
N ASN A 414 8.57 19.06 -15.87
CA ASN A 414 8.50 18.11 -14.75
C ASN A 414 8.88 18.81 -13.45
N ILE A 415 8.11 18.59 -12.40
CA ILE A 415 8.31 19.21 -11.07
C ILE A 415 9.69 18.91 -10.46
N ARG A 416 10.34 17.83 -10.92
CA ARG A 416 11.67 17.38 -10.45
C ARG A 416 12.82 17.80 -11.37
N TYR A 417 12.54 18.66 -12.37
CA TYR A 417 13.53 19.05 -13.39
C TYR A 417 14.78 19.69 -12.77
N ASP A 418 14.60 20.64 -11.85
CA ASP A 418 15.71 21.33 -11.19
C ASP A 418 16.54 20.40 -10.30
N GLU A 419 15.92 19.41 -9.66
CA GLU A 419 16.61 18.36 -8.90
C GLU A 419 17.44 17.47 -9.85
N GLY A 420 16.92 17.13 -11.02
CA GLY A 420 17.66 16.39 -12.03
C GLY A 420 18.91 17.16 -12.51
N ARG A 421 18.80 18.46 -12.71
CA ARG A 421 19.95 19.32 -13.01
C ARG A 421 20.94 19.41 -11.85
N ALA A 422 20.45 19.46 -10.61
CA ALA A 422 21.29 19.45 -9.42
C ALA A 422 22.06 18.13 -9.29
N TYR A 423 21.42 17.00 -9.60
CA TYR A 423 22.03 15.67 -9.62
C TYR A 423 23.15 15.60 -10.69
N LEU A 424 22.86 16.03 -11.90
CA LEU A 424 23.85 16.04 -12.97
C LEU A 424 25.05 16.94 -12.64
N ALA A 425 24.82 18.03 -11.92
CA ALA A 425 25.85 18.95 -11.45
C ALA A 425 26.61 18.46 -10.18
N GLY A 426 26.29 17.28 -9.65
CA GLY A 426 26.93 16.71 -8.46
C GLY A 426 26.59 17.42 -7.15
N ARG A 427 25.41 18.05 -7.06
CA ARG A 427 24.94 18.81 -5.87
C ARG A 427 24.00 18.02 -4.97
N LEU A 428 23.73 16.75 -5.29
CA LEU A 428 22.95 15.83 -4.45
C LEU A 428 23.86 14.85 -3.69
N PRO A 429 23.33 14.08 -2.72
CA PRO A 429 24.10 13.11 -1.93
C PRO A 429 24.89 12.11 -2.77
N GLU A 430 24.33 11.67 -3.90
CA GLU A 430 25.03 10.89 -4.91
C GLU A 430 25.32 11.74 -6.15
N ARG A 431 26.35 11.32 -6.90
CA ARG A 431 26.71 11.93 -8.17
C ARG A 431 26.22 11.07 -9.33
N PHE A 432 25.80 11.73 -10.39
CA PHE A 432 25.46 11.06 -11.64
C PHE A 432 26.68 10.32 -12.22
N ASP A 433 26.63 9.01 -12.18
CA ASP A 433 27.69 8.11 -12.66
C ASP A 433 27.38 7.50 -14.04
N GLY A 434 26.22 7.82 -14.62
CA GLY A 434 25.75 7.27 -15.89
C GLY A 434 25.05 5.92 -15.78
N ARG A 435 24.71 5.48 -14.55
CA ARG A 435 23.92 4.29 -14.28
C ARG A 435 22.50 4.64 -13.89
N ILE A 436 21.56 3.81 -14.33
CA ILE A 436 20.17 3.91 -13.88
C ILE A 436 20.13 3.59 -12.38
N PRO A 437 19.38 4.36 -11.58
CA PRO A 437 19.26 4.13 -10.14
C PRO A 437 18.79 2.70 -9.84
N ASP A 438 19.55 1.98 -9.03
CA ASP A 438 19.15 0.68 -8.49
C ASP A 438 18.18 0.83 -7.32
N ASN A 439 17.55 -0.27 -6.89
CA ASN A 439 16.58 -0.23 -5.80
C ASN A 439 17.17 0.30 -4.47
N ALA A 440 18.48 0.15 -4.23
CA ALA A 440 19.12 0.63 -3.02
C ALA A 440 19.24 2.17 -2.99
N SER A 441 19.35 2.81 -4.13
CA SER A 441 19.45 4.27 -4.24
C SER A 441 18.17 4.99 -3.83
N TRP A 442 17.01 4.31 -3.89
CA TRP A 442 15.72 4.88 -3.49
C TRP A 442 15.58 5.08 -1.98
N ASP A 443 16.37 4.34 -1.18
CA ASP A 443 16.40 4.46 0.28
C ASP A 443 17.38 5.54 0.77
N ILE A 444 18.13 6.17 -0.14
CA ILE A 444 19.09 7.22 0.20
C ILE A 444 18.34 8.53 0.43
N PRO A 445 18.44 9.15 1.61
CA PRO A 445 17.79 10.42 1.89
C PRO A 445 18.19 11.50 0.88
N GLY A 446 17.20 12.15 0.26
CA GLY A 446 17.39 13.19 -0.74
C GLY A 446 17.58 12.68 -2.18
N MET A 447 17.56 11.36 -2.41
CA MET A 447 17.66 10.79 -3.76
C MET A 447 16.32 10.34 -4.35
N THR A 448 15.34 10.03 -3.50
CA THR A 448 14.05 9.46 -3.97
C THR A 448 13.39 10.32 -5.05
N SER A 449 13.32 11.63 -4.86
CA SER A 449 12.66 12.55 -5.81
C SER A 449 13.37 12.55 -7.18
N VAL A 450 14.69 12.62 -7.20
CA VAL A 450 15.44 12.59 -8.46
C VAL A 450 15.39 11.21 -9.12
N ASN A 451 15.30 10.13 -8.34
CA ASN A 451 15.20 8.78 -8.89
C ASN A 451 13.89 8.56 -9.66
N TYR A 452 12.77 9.19 -9.24
CA TYR A 452 11.55 9.27 -10.04
C TYR A 452 11.80 9.88 -11.42
N LEU A 453 12.51 11.00 -11.49
CA LEU A 453 12.84 11.63 -12.76
C LEU A 453 13.80 10.75 -13.59
N MET A 454 14.77 10.12 -12.97
CA MET A 454 15.72 9.24 -13.67
C MET A 454 15.02 8.01 -14.27
N GLY A 455 14.09 7.42 -13.54
CA GLY A 455 13.21 6.34 -14.04
C GLY A 455 12.29 6.83 -15.17
N HIS A 456 11.67 8.02 -15.00
CA HIS A 456 10.89 8.66 -16.06
C HIS A 456 11.70 8.83 -17.36
N LEU A 457 12.93 9.34 -17.27
CA LEU A 457 13.78 9.53 -18.43
C LEU A 457 14.19 8.21 -19.09
N ALA A 458 14.30 7.11 -18.33
CA ALA A 458 14.57 5.78 -18.89
C ALA A 458 13.37 5.24 -19.67
N THR A 459 12.19 5.30 -19.09
CA THR A 459 10.96 4.84 -19.77
C THR A 459 10.57 5.76 -20.93
N ARG A 460 10.83 7.05 -20.81
CA ARG A 460 10.65 8.02 -21.89
C ARG A 460 11.60 7.77 -23.07
N LEU A 461 12.87 7.44 -22.81
CA LEU A 461 13.80 7.03 -23.84
C LEU A 461 13.27 5.80 -24.60
N ILE A 462 12.75 4.80 -23.90
CA ILE A 462 12.14 3.63 -24.55
C ILE A 462 10.97 4.07 -25.45
N ALA A 463 10.10 4.94 -24.95
CA ALA A 463 8.94 5.40 -25.71
C ALA A 463 9.34 6.23 -26.95
N GLU A 464 10.34 7.11 -26.83
CA GLU A 464 10.79 7.97 -27.93
C GLU A 464 11.57 7.19 -29.00
N GLU A 465 12.44 6.25 -28.62
CA GLU A 465 13.30 5.52 -29.57
C GLU A 465 12.64 4.24 -30.14
N TYR A 466 11.82 3.57 -29.35
CA TYR A 466 11.24 2.28 -29.74
C TYR A 466 9.70 2.31 -29.86
N GLY A 467 9.06 3.40 -29.44
CA GLY A 467 7.62 3.58 -29.43
C GLY A 467 6.92 3.12 -28.15
N GLU A 468 5.78 3.76 -27.85
CA GLU A 468 4.98 3.49 -26.64
C GLU A 468 4.54 2.01 -26.52
N ARG A 469 4.26 1.37 -27.64
CA ARG A 469 3.92 -0.05 -27.66
C ARG A 469 5.04 -0.93 -27.10
N LYS A 470 6.30 -0.64 -27.47
CA LYS A 470 7.46 -1.35 -26.95
C LYS A 470 7.71 -1.05 -25.48
N LEU A 471 7.42 0.16 -25.01
CA LEU A 471 7.44 0.48 -23.60
C LEU A 471 6.43 -0.39 -22.82
N VAL A 472 5.18 -0.49 -23.29
CA VAL A 472 4.15 -1.33 -22.63
C VAL A 472 4.51 -2.82 -22.67
N GLU A 473 5.10 -3.30 -23.79
CA GLU A 473 5.60 -4.67 -23.90
C GLU A 473 6.75 -4.95 -22.91
N PHE A 474 7.69 -4.02 -22.76
CA PHE A 474 8.82 -4.10 -21.84
C PHE A 474 8.34 -4.14 -20.38
N VAL A 475 7.51 -3.19 -19.95
CA VAL A 475 6.94 -3.16 -18.60
C VAL A 475 6.14 -4.45 -18.33
N SER A 476 5.34 -4.89 -19.31
CA SER A 476 4.55 -6.13 -19.15
C SER A 476 5.43 -7.38 -19.02
N ALA A 477 6.60 -7.43 -19.67
CA ALA A 477 7.55 -8.52 -19.53
C ALA A 477 8.18 -8.54 -18.15
N HIS A 478 8.60 -7.36 -17.67
CA HIS A 478 9.18 -7.19 -16.34
C HIS A 478 8.19 -7.58 -15.22
N TYR A 479 6.93 -7.10 -15.27
CA TYR A 479 5.89 -7.51 -14.31
C TYR A 479 5.55 -9.00 -14.35
N ARG A 480 5.80 -9.69 -15.46
CA ARG A 480 5.65 -11.16 -15.56
C ARG A 480 6.86 -11.94 -15.07
N GLY A 481 7.87 -11.27 -14.54
CA GLY A 481 9.02 -11.86 -13.87
C GLY A 481 10.30 -11.93 -14.71
N ASP A 482 10.35 -11.29 -15.91
CA ASP A 482 11.62 -11.08 -16.61
C ASP A 482 12.41 -10.01 -15.83
N THR A 483 13.72 -10.19 -15.65
CA THR A 483 14.60 -9.12 -15.17
C THR A 483 14.59 -7.95 -16.17
N SER A 484 15.01 -6.76 -15.75
CA SER A 484 15.10 -5.62 -16.66
C SER A 484 16.02 -5.89 -17.86
N ASP A 485 17.15 -6.59 -17.67
CA ASP A 485 18.05 -6.98 -18.77
C ASP A 485 17.38 -8.00 -19.73
N GLU A 486 16.70 -9.01 -19.20
CA GLU A 486 15.95 -9.98 -20.02
C GLU A 486 14.83 -9.29 -20.83
N ALA A 487 14.07 -8.41 -20.18
CA ALA A 487 13.01 -7.65 -20.83
C ALA A 487 13.56 -6.70 -21.91
N LEU A 488 14.67 -5.98 -21.64
CA LEU A 488 15.36 -5.13 -22.62
C LEU A 488 15.81 -5.95 -23.85
N ARG A 489 16.47 -7.11 -23.64
CA ARG A 489 16.90 -7.97 -24.74
C ARG A 489 15.74 -8.52 -25.57
N LYS A 490 14.74 -9.02 -24.90
CA LYS A 490 13.58 -9.68 -25.51
C LYS A 490 12.70 -8.71 -26.31
N VAL A 491 12.49 -7.51 -25.78
CA VAL A 491 11.53 -6.54 -26.34
C VAL A 491 12.21 -5.50 -27.22
N LEU A 492 13.38 -5.01 -26.82
CA LEU A 492 14.07 -3.91 -27.51
C LEU A 492 15.28 -4.39 -28.31
N GLY A 493 15.73 -5.63 -28.13
CA GLY A 493 16.92 -6.17 -28.82
C GLY A 493 18.22 -5.59 -28.27
N THR A 494 18.22 -4.95 -27.11
CA THR A 494 19.40 -4.33 -26.49
C THR A 494 19.61 -4.85 -25.07
N GLY A 495 20.86 -5.07 -24.68
CA GLY A 495 21.17 -5.45 -23.29
C GLY A 495 21.31 -4.22 -22.38
N GLU A 496 21.24 -4.45 -21.08
CA GLU A 496 21.27 -3.40 -20.05
C GLU A 496 22.46 -2.45 -20.17
N ALA A 497 23.68 -2.96 -20.36
CA ALA A 497 24.87 -2.13 -20.48
C ALA A 497 24.84 -1.17 -21.69
N GLN A 498 24.22 -1.59 -22.80
CA GLN A 498 24.04 -0.72 -23.95
C GLN A 498 22.94 0.31 -23.68
N PHE A 499 21.84 -0.13 -23.11
CA PHE A 499 20.73 0.74 -22.75
C PHE A 499 21.16 1.81 -21.72
N GLN A 500 21.95 1.46 -20.71
CA GLN A 500 22.49 2.43 -19.73
C GLN A 500 23.34 3.52 -20.40
N ARG A 501 24.18 3.16 -21.40
CA ARG A 501 24.96 4.17 -22.16
C ARG A 501 24.06 5.13 -22.94
N GLN A 502 23.04 4.61 -23.62
CA GLN A 502 22.05 5.42 -24.35
C GLN A 502 21.30 6.35 -23.40
N TRP A 503 20.84 5.79 -22.27
CA TRP A 503 20.15 6.55 -21.24
C TRP A 503 21.02 7.65 -20.64
N ALA A 504 22.28 7.34 -20.31
CA ALA A 504 23.18 8.36 -19.75
C ALA A 504 23.42 9.53 -20.73
N ALA A 505 23.54 9.26 -22.04
CA ALA A 505 23.63 10.30 -23.07
C ALA A 505 22.32 11.10 -23.16
N TYR A 506 21.18 10.41 -23.10
CA TYR A 506 19.86 11.03 -23.14
C TYR A 506 19.62 11.96 -21.94
N VAL A 507 19.97 11.52 -20.72
CA VAL A 507 19.88 12.35 -19.50
C VAL A 507 20.70 13.62 -19.63
N ARG A 508 21.98 13.52 -20.09
CA ARG A 508 22.83 14.71 -20.32
C ARG A 508 22.24 15.67 -21.35
N ALA A 509 21.64 15.15 -22.41
CA ALA A 509 21.03 15.97 -23.44
C ALA A 509 19.73 16.69 -22.98
N ARG A 510 18.99 16.09 -21.98
CA ARG A 510 17.71 16.64 -21.50
C ARG A 510 17.86 17.58 -20.30
N LEU A 511 18.90 17.40 -19.49
CA LEU A 511 19.12 18.13 -18.23
C LEU A 511 20.37 19.01 -18.22
N GLY A 512 21.28 18.83 -19.16
CA GLY A 512 22.57 19.55 -19.32
C GLY A 512 22.53 20.92 -19.99
#